data_4b29a356925f51214c4e56a5788801f9
#
_entry.id   4b29a356925f51214c4e56a5788801f9
#
_cell.length_a   1.000
_cell.length_b   1.000
_cell.length_c   1.000
_cell.angle_alpha   90.00
_cell.angle_beta   90.00
_cell.angle_gamma   90.00
#
_symmetry.space_group_name_H-M   'P 1'
#
loop_
_entity.id
_entity.type
_entity.pdbx_description
1 polymer ?
#
loop_
_entity_poly.entity_id
_entity_poly.type
_entity_poly.pdbx_seq_one_letter_code
_entity_poly.pdbx_strand_id
1 'polypeptide(L)'
;MKVIDRFEIPWYQYLNEEGKLADEIPPLAEDTDSLLELYRLMTLARTMDTKAIALQRTGKLGTYPSTRGQEAVFVGVGNAMEKSDIFVPYYRDMATLIQRGAKLSQILQYWGGDERGNDYSNDDFPYSVPIASQTLHAAGAAYAIKYHREKRAVVSLIGDGATSEGDFYEAMNVAGIWKLPVVFVVCNNQWAISVSREVQTACHTIAQKAIAAGFQGEQIDGNDIIAVQHRTVEALKSAREKGEPRLLEMVCYRQHDHTTADDASRYEPKSMRETEWKKEPVARLRRYLEQKGKWSDTQEETLQQECAREVDEAVQEYLAITPQAPESMFDYLYAQLPDIYLPQRDLLKEVEIAAHG
;
A
#
# COMPACT_ATOMS: atom_id res chain seq x y z
N MET A 1 -42.18 11.50 14.05
CA MET A 1 -40.99 10.87 13.42
C MET A 1 -40.08 10.39 14.57
N LYS A 2 -39.63 9.13 14.51
CA LYS A 2 -38.69 8.55 15.50
C LYS A 2 -37.39 8.24 14.76
N VAL A 3 -36.26 8.79 15.24
CA VAL A 3 -34.92 8.40 14.76
C VAL A 3 -34.61 7.05 15.40
N ILE A 4 -34.21 6.06 14.58
CA ILE A 4 -33.88 4.70 15.05
C ILE A 4 -32.38 4.62 15.34
N ASP A 5 -31.54 5.26 14.50
CA ASP A 5 -30.09 5.25 14.64
C ASP A 5 -29.47 6.52 14.08
N ARG A 6 -28.22 6.81 14.49
CA ARG A 6 -27.39 7.91 14.00
C ARG A 6 -25.98 7.42 13.83
N PHE A 7 -25.35 7.80 12.70
CA PHE A 7 -24.00 7.39 12.36
C PHE A 7 -23.13 8.63 12.14
N GLU A 8 -21.89 8.56 12.62
CA GLU A 8 -20.90 9.61 12.48
C GLU A 8 -19.62 9.00 11.88
N ILE A 9 -18.96 9.74 11.02
CA ILE A 9 -17.64 9.40 10.47
C ILE A 9 -16.66 10.45 11.00
N PRO A 10 -15.76 10.09 11.92
CA PRO A 10 -14.75 11.01 12.43
C PRO A 10 -13.67 11.28 11.37
N TRP A 11 -13.13 12.51 11.40
CA TRP A 11 -11.95 12.92 10.64
C TRP A 11 -10.77 13.11 11.58
N TYR A 12 -9.59 12.57 11.21
CA TYR A 12 -8.37 12.68 11.99
C TYR A 12 -7.23 13.31 11.19
N GLN A 13 -6.67 14.37 11.75
CA GLN A 13 -5.46 15.05 11.32
C GLN A 13 -4.74 15.59 12.56
N TYR A 14 -3.47 15.28 12.74
CA TYR A 14 -2.65 15.78 13.85
C TYR A 14 -1.56 16.73 13.38
N LEU A 15 -1.08 16.57 12.15
CA LEU A 15 -0.07 17.42 11.54
C LEU A 15 -0.64 18.04 10.26
N ASN A 16 -0.70 19.38 10.20
CA ASN A 16 -1.21 20.09 9.03
C ASN A 16 -0.13 20.33 7.96
N GLU A 17 -0.51 20.94 6.84
CA GLU A 17 0.39 21.20 5.69
C GLU A 17 1.56 22.13 6.02
N GLU A 18 1.40 23.01 7.01
CA GLU A 18 2.44 23.93 7.48
C GLU A 18 3.42 23.29 8.47
N GLY A 19 3.23 22.00 8.82
CA GLY A 19 4.03 21.32 9.82
C GLY A 19 3.68 21.69 11.25
N LYS A 20 2.43 22.09 11.51
CA LYS A 20 1.93 22.43 12.85
C LYS A 20 1.05 21.32 13.41
N LEU A 21 1.25 20.98 14.67
CA LEU A 21 0.43 20.02 15.38
C LEU A 21 -0.92 20.60 15.81
N ALA A 22 -1.92 19.71 15.92
CA ALA A 22 -3.19 19.99 16.60
C ALA A 22 -2.99 20.11 18.12
N ASP A 23 -4.04 20.54 18.84
CA ASP A 23 -3.99 20.68 20.31
C ASP A 23 -3.91 19.31 21.02
N GLU A 24 -4.64 18.32 20.52
CA GLU A 24 -4.60 16.95 21.01
C GLU A 24 -3.77 16.08 20.05
N ILE A 25 -2.68 15.52 20.55
CA ILE A 25 -1.71 14.76 19.76
C ILE A 25 -1.46 13.37 20.36
N PRO A 26 -1.21 12.35 19.53
CA PRO A 26 -0.77 11.05 20.00
C PRO A 26 0.70 11.07 20.45
N PRO A 27 1.13 10.09 21.30
CA PRO A 27 2.51 10.00 21.77
C PRO A 27 3.56 10.01 20.66
N LEU A 28 3.27 9.41 19.50
CA LEU A 28 4.16 9.41 18.34
C LEU A 28 4.58 10.83 17.90
N ALA A 29 3.69 11.82 18.03
CA ALA A 29 4.00 13.20 17.62
C ALA A 29 5.20 13.81 18.38
N GLU A 30 5.52 13.31 19.57
CA GLU A 30 6.65 13.75 20.39
C GLU A 30 7.85 12.81 20.32
N ASP A 31 7.68 11.61 19.76
CA ASP A 31 8.76 10.62 19.58
C ASP A 31 9.59 10.95 18.33
N THR A 32 10.62 11.77 18.53
CA THR A 32 11.49 12.23 17.45
C THR A 32 12.18 11.09 16.72
N ASP A 33 12.64 10.07 17.44
CA ASP A 33 13.41 8.97 16.84
C ASP A 33 12.51 8.12 15.91
N SER A 34 11.30 7.83 16.35
CA SER A 34 10.29 7.16 15.51
C SER A 34 9.91 8.01 14.30
N LEU A 35 9.76 9.32 14.45
CA LEU A 35 9.44 10.22 13.33
C LEU A 35 10.59 10.31 12.31
N LEU A 36 11.85 10.29 12.75
CA LEU A 36 13.01 10.26 11.86
C LEU A 36 13.07 8.96 11.06
N GLU A 37 12.76 7.82 11.69
CA GLU A 37 12.69 6.54 10.98
C GLU A 37 11.54 6.52 9.95
N LEU A 38 10.36 7.03 10.30
CA LEU A 38 9.25 7.17 9.36
C LEU A 38 9.61 8.10 8.18
N TYR A 39 10.34 9.19 8.45
CA TYR A 39 10.84 10.09 7.43
C TYR A 39 11.83 9.40 6.47
N ARG A 40 12.77 8.62 7.03
CA ARG A 40 13.71 7.81 6.26
C ARG A 40 12.98 6.82 5.35
N LEU A 41 12.01 6.09 5.87
CA LEU A 41 11.24 5.11 5.09
C LEU A 41 10.43 5.75 3.95
N MET A 42 9.81 6.92 4.18
CA MET A 42 9.12 7.65 3.12
C MET A 42 10.09 8.15 2.04
N THR A 43 11.29 8.61 2.45
CA THR A 43 12.35 9.07 1.54
C THR A 43 12.89 7.91 0.71
N LEU A 44 13.13 6.75 1.34
CA LEU A 44 13.56 5.53 0.65
C LEU A 44 12.52 5.08 -0.39
N ALA A 45 11.25 5.03 0.00
CA ALA A 45 10.16 4.66 -0.91
C ALA A 45 10.09 5.59 -2.13
N ARG A 46 10.23 6.90 -1.92
CA ARG A 46 10.26 7.92 -2.99
C ARG A 46 11.48 7.77 -3.90
N THR A 47 12.64 7.47 -3.34
CA THR A 47 13.88 7.26 -4.09
C THR A 47 13.76 6.01 -4.97
N MET A 48 13.25 4.91 -4.41
CA MET A 48 12.96 3.69 -5.15
C MET A 48 11.95 3.92 -6.28
N ASP A 49 10.85 4.62 -6.00
CA ASP A 49 9.82 4.96 -6.98
C ASP A 49 10.40 5.72 -8.18
N THR A 50 11.22 6.73 -7.91
CA THR A 50 11.91 7.50 -8.95
C THR A 50 12.83 6.62 -9.81
N LYS A 51 13.56 5.71 -9.17
CA LYS A 51 14.47 4.79 -9.84
C LYS A 51 13.73 3.75 -10.68
N ALA A 52 12.63 3.19 -10.16
CA ALA A 52 11.79 2.23 -10.88
C ALA A 52 11.19 2.83 -12.15
N ILE A 53 10.72 4.08 -12.09
CA ILE A 53 10.25 4.81 -13.28
C ILE A 53 11.37 4.97 -14.32
N ALA A 54 12.59 5.32 -13.88
CA ALA A 54 13.73 5.46 -14.78
C ALA A 54 14.14 4.11 -15.42
N LEU A 55 14.08 3.02 -14.67
CA LEU A 55 14.33 1.66 -15.19
C LEU A 55 13.28 1.27 -16.24
N GLN A 56 12.00 1.55 -15.97
CA GLN A 56 10.92 1.28 -16.93
C GLN A 56 11.13 2.07 -18.24
N ARG A 57 11.46 3.36 -18.14
CA ARG A 57 11.70 4.22 -19.33
C ARG A 57 12.90 3.77 -20.16
N THR A 58 13.82 3.03 -19.58
CA THR A 58 14.98 2.43 -20.27
C THR A 58 14.78 0.96 -20.66
N GLY A 59 13.55 0.43 -20.53
CA GLY A 59 13.21 -0.94 -20.90
C GLY A 59 13.75 -2.01 -19.95
N LYS A 60 14.24 -1.62 -18.77
CA LYS A 60 14.80 -2.53 -17.75
C LYS A 60 13.80 -2.94 -16.68
N LEU A 61 12.58 -2.42 -16.72
CA LEU A 61 11.48 -2.78 -15.83
C LEU A 61 10.19 -2.79 -16.65
N GLY A 62 9.19 -3.58 -16.21
CA GLY A 62 7.85 -3.59 -16.77
C GLY A 62 7.04 -2.36 -16.36
N THR A 63 5.73 -2.40 -16.61
CA THR A 63 4.81 -1.37 -16.13
C THR A 63 4.92 -1.22 -14.60
N TYR A 64 5.05 0.03 -14.13
CA TYR A 64 5.25 0.30 -12.71
C TYR A 64 4.23 1.34 -12.20
N PRO A 65 3.53 1.07 -11.09
CA PRO A 65 2.58 1.99 -10.47
C PRO A 65 3.29 2.85 -9.42
N SER A 66 3.48 4.14 -9.70
CA SER A 66 4.12 5.08 -8.77
C SER A 66 3.37 5.21 -7.45
N THR A 67 4.11 5.29 -6.33
CA THR A 67 3.58 5.51 -4.97
C THR A 67 3.55 6.99 -4.58
N ARG A 68 3.99 7.87 -5.46
CA ARG A 68 4.22 9.28 -5.15
C ARG A 68 2.97 10.00 -4.67
N GLY A 69 3.09 10.68 -3.52
CA GLY A 69 2.00 11.35 -2.83
C GLY A 69 1.21 10.44 -1.87
N GLN A 70 1.58 9.17 -1.74
CA GLN A 70 0.90 8.17 -0.93
C GLN A 70 1.85 7.52 0.11
N GLU A 71 3.08 8.02 0.21
CA GLU A 71 4.14 7.42 1.03
C GLU A 71 3.73 7.31 2.50
N ALA A 72 3.06 8.34 3.05
CA ALA A 72 2.63 8.31 4.44
C ALA A 72 1.60 7.20 4.71
N VAL A 73 0.70 6.90 3.76
CA VAL A 73 -0.26 5.80 3.90
C VAL A 73 0.49 4.48 4.04
N PHE A 74 1.37 4.17 3.09
CA PHE A 74 2.02 2.85 3.06
C PHE A 74 3.06 2.68 4.17
N VAL A 75 3.80 3.75 4.49
CA VAL A 75 4.79 3.71 5.57
C VAL A 75 4.10 3.65 6.93
N GLY A 76 3.07 4.47 7.17
CA GLY A 76 2.36 4.52 8.44
C GLY A 76 1.62 3.23 8.75
N VAL A 77 0.98 2.60 7.74
CA VAL A 77 0.32 1.31 7.88
C VAL A 77 1.33 0.20 8.20
N GLY A 78 2.44 0.12 7.44
CA GLY A 78 3.47 -0.89 7.67
C GLY A 78 4.11 -0.78 9.05
N ASN A 79 4.39 0.44 9.50
CA ASN A 79 4.96 0.71 10.83
C ASN A 79 4.02 0.36 11.98
N ALA A 80 2.69 0.47 11.77
CA ALA A 80 1.69 0.15 12.78
C ALA A 80 1.47 -1.36 12.99
N MET A 81 1.89 -2.19 12.05
CA MET A 81 1.68 -3.65 12.09
C MET A 81 2.69 -4.33 13.01
N GLU A 82 2.21 -5.33 13.75
CA GLU A 82 3.10 -6.29 14.42
C GLU A 82 3.62 -7.34 13.44
N LYS A 83 4.78 -7.94 13.73
CA LYS A 83 5.36 -8.99 12.89
C LYS A 83 4.43 -10.19 12.70
N SER A 84 3.60 -10.48 13.69
CA SER A 84 2.64 -11.57 13.69
C SER A 84 1.39 -11.30 12.87
N ASP A 85 1.09 -10.05 12.53
CA ASP A 85 -0.06 -9.72 11.69
C ASP A 85 0.14 -10.21 10.27
N ILE A 86 -0.96 -10.38 9.53
CA ILE A 86 -0.94 -10.77 8.13
C ILE A 86 -1.23 -9.54 7.26
N PHE A 87 -0.37 -9.29 6.28
CA PHE A 87 -0.58 -8.28 5.28
C PHE A 87 -1.13 -8.88 3.99
N VAL A 88 -2.17 -8.26 3.45
CA VAL A 88 -2.80 -8.66 2.19
C VAL A 88 -2.74 -7.46 1.24
N PRO A 89 -1.66 -7.40 0.42
CA PRO A 89 -1.36 -6.24 -0.43
C PRO A 89 -2.26 -6.14 -1.65
N TYR A 90 -2.33 -4.93 -2.21
CA TYR A 90 -2.70 -4.75 -3.61
C TYR A 90 -1.40 -4.51 -4.44
N TYR A 91 -1.38 -3.60 -5.40
CA TYR A 91 -0.22 -3.47 -6.30
C TYR A 91 0.64 -2.21 -6.08
N ARG A 92 0.28 -1.30 -5.14
CA ARG A 92 1.00 -0.01 -4.98
C ARG A 92 1.68 0.16 -3.62
N ASP A 93 1.51 -0.74 -2.71
CA ASP A 93 1.91 -0.64 -1.29
C ASP A 93 3.32 -1.15 -0.98
N MET A 94 4.26 -0.88 -1.89
CA MET A 94 5.65 -1.36 -1.80
C MET A 94 6.31 -0.98 -0.48
N ALA A 95 6.07 0.25 0.04
CA ALA A 95 6.68 0.69 1.28
C ALA A 95 6.17 -0.08 2.51
N THR A 96 4.94 -0.60 2.47
CA THR A 96 4.44 -1.53 3.48
C THR A 96 5.17 -2.86 3.39
N LEU A 97 5.32 -3.43 2.19
CA LEU A 97 6.02 -4.70 1.98
C LEU A 97 7.49 -4.64 2.39
N ILE A 98 8.19 -3.53 2.14
CA ILE A 98 9.58 -3.33 2.61
C ILE A 98 9.67 -3.50 4.13
N GLN A 99 8.76 -2.88 4.88
CA GLN A 99 8.71 -2.99 6.33
C GLN A 99 8.29 -4.40 6.81
N ARG A 100 7.60 -5.14 5.95
CA ARG A 100 7.24 -6.54 6.17
C ARG A 100 8.35 -7.53 5.79
N GLY A 101 9.48 -7.04 5.29
CA GLY A 101 10.68 -7.84 5.02
C GLY A 101 10.95 -8.13 3.55
N ALA A 102 10.13 -7.62 2.63
CA ALA A 102 10.45 -7.71 1.20
C ALA A 102 11.69 -6.86 0.88
N LYS A 103 12.62 -7.40 0.11
CA LYS A 103 13.77 -6.65 -0.38
C LYS A 103 13.36 -5.72 -1.52
N LEU A 104 14.04 -4.59 -1.66
CA LEU A 104 13.85 -3.69 -2.80
C LEU A 104 14.06 -4.41 -4.14
N SER A 105 15.05 -5.29 -4.22
CA SER A 105 15.33 -6.13 -5.40
C SER A 105 14.19 -7.08 -5.74
N GLN A 106 13.50 -7.66 -4.75
CA GLN A 106 12.33 -8.51 -4.96
C GLN A 106 11.13 -7.72 -5.54
N ILE A 107 10.92 -6.50 -5.06
CA ILE A 107 9.88 -5.61 -5.59
C ILE A 107 10.18 -5.26 -7.05
N LEU A 108 11.44 -4.94 -7.38
CA LEU A 108 11.86 -4.71 -8.77
C LEU A 108 11.71 -5.96 -9.62
N GLN A 109 12.05 -7.14 -9.09
CA GLN A 109 11.91 -8.42 -9.75
C GLN A 109 10.45 -8.70 -10.13
N TYR A 110 9.51 -8.51 -9.22
CA TYR A 110 8.08 -8.66 -9.50
C TYR A 110 7.62 -7.72 -10.63
N TRP A 111 7.95 -6.43 -10.52
CA TRP A 111 7.58 -5.44 -11.55
C TRP A 111 8.40 -5.58 -12.85
N GLY A 112 9.47 -6.37 -12.81
CA GLY A 112 10.21 -6.85 -13.98
C GLY A 112 9.53 -8.01 -14.70
N GLY A 113 8.44 -8.56 -14.12
CA GLY A 113 7.69 -9.67 -14.69
C GLY A 113 8.06 -11.05 -14.14
N ASP A 114 8.81 -11.11 -13.05
CA ASP A 114 9.24 -12.37 -12.42
C ASP A 114 8.55 -12.53 -11.05
N GLU A 115 7.57 -13.42 -10.98
CA GLU A 115 6.75 -13.66 -9.77
C GLU A 115 7.54 -14.22 -8.58
N ARG A 116 8.79 -14.70 -8.78
CA ARG A 116 9.70 -15.05 -7.67
C ARG A 116 9.96 -13.84 -6.74
N GLY A 117 9.76 -12.62 -7.22
CA GLY A 117 9.78 -11.41 -6.40
C GLY A 117 8.74 -11.39 -5.27
N ASN A 118 7.72 -12.26 -5.31
CA ASN A 118 6.74 -12.43 -4.22
C ASN A 118 7.16 -13.41 -3.12
N ASP A 119 8.36 -13.99 -3.19
CA ASP A 119 8.84 -14.94 -2.19
C ASP A 119 9.39 -14.21 -0.95
N TYR A 120 8.48 -13.66 -0.17
CA TYR A 120 8.80 -13.12 1.16
C TYR A 120 8.66 -14.25 2.19
N SER A 121 9.62 -14.35 3.11
CA SER A 121 9.69 -15.41 4.11
C SER A 121 8.75 -15.18 5.31
N ASN A 122 7.49 -14.83 5.09
CA ASN A 122 6.50 -14.59 6.14
C ASN A 122 5.10 -15.07 5.72
N ASP A 123 4.09 -14.87 6.58
CA ASP A 123 2.69 -15.25 6.30
C ASP A 123 1.94 -14.22 5.43
N ASP A 124 2.60 -13.20 4.90
CA ASP A 124 1.98 -12.17 4.08
C ASP A 124 1.61 -12.71 2.70
N PHE A 125 0.56 -12.17 2.14
CA PHE A 125 0.09 -12.58 0.81
C PHE A 125 0.94 -11.94 -0.29
N PRO A 126 1.03 -12.59 -1.47
CA PRO A 126 1.66 -12.00 -2.64
C PRO A 126 0.84 -10.80 -3.16
N TYR A 127 1.44 -10.00 -4.04
CA TYR A 127 0.74 -8.92 -4.74
C TYR A 127 -0.55 -9.41 -5.40
N SER A 128 -1.62 -8.62 -5.25
CA SER A 128 -2.87 -8.84 -5.95
C SER A 128 -3.16 -7.68 -6.91
N VAL A 129 -3.09 -7.96 -8.20
CA VAL A 129 -3.37 -6.97 -9.26
C VAL A 129 -4.87 -6.92 -9.61
N PRO A 130 -5.63 -8.04 -9.64
CA PRO A 130 -7.08 -7.99 -9.85
C PRO A 130 -7.76 -7.17 -8.75
N ILE A 131 -8.48 -6.14 -9.16
CA ILE A 131 -9.01 -5.10 -8.27
C ILE A 131 -9.97 -5.70 -7.24
N ALA A 132 -9.75 -5.36 -5.95
CA ALA A 132 -10.50 -5.79 -4.77
C ALA A 132 -10.43 -7.28 -4.40
N SER A 133 -9.91 -8.17 -5.26
CA SER A 133 -9.88 -9.63 -5.01
C SER A 133 -9.17 -10.00 -3.68
N GLN A 134 -8.16 -9.23 -3.27
CA GLN A 134 -7.44 -9.43 -2.01
C GLN A 134 -8.32 -9.26 -0.77
N THR A 135 -9.42 -8.52 -0.86
CA THR A 135 -10.29 -8.25 0.30
C THR A 135 -11.00 -9.51 0.78
N LEU A 136 -11.41 -10.39 -0.12
CA LEU A 136 -11.99 -11.70 0.20
C LEU A 136 -10.94 -12.63 0.83
N HIS A 137 -9.70 -12.61 0.33
CA HIS A 137 -8.58 -13.34 0.93
C HIS A 137 -8.31 -12.85 2.35
N ALA A 138 -8.33 -11.52 2.57
CA ALA A 138 -8.16 -10.93 3.89
C ALA A 138 -9.25 -11.37 4.87
N ALA A 139 -10.51 -11.40 4.42
CA ALA A 139 -11.61 -11.91 5.24
C ALA A 139 -11.42 -13.40 5.56
N GLY A 140 -10.96 -14.22 4.61
CA GLY A 140 -10.65 -15.64 4.82
C GLY A 140 -9.51 -15.86 5.82
N ALA A 141 -8.40 -15.11 5.69
CA ALA A 141 -7.28 -15.17 6.63
C ALA A 141 -7.71 -14.74 8.05
N ALA A 142 -8.50 -13.65 8.15
CA ALA A 142 -9.03 -13.20 9.43
C ALA A 142 -10.00 -14.20 10.07
N TYR A 143 -10.76 -14.94 9.24
CA TYR A 143 -11.58 -16.04 9.73
C TYR A 143 -10.72 -17.17 10.30
N ALA A 144 -9.64 -17.56 9.63
CA ALA A 144 -8.71 -18.56 10.13
C ALA A 144 -8.09 -18.16 11.48
N ILE A 145 -7.60 -16.91 11.60
CA ILE A 145 -7.10 -16.35 12.87
C ILE A 145 -8.14 -16.49 13.99
N LYS A 146 -9.38 -16.09 13.71
CA LYS A 146 -10.47 -16.22 14.68
C LYS A 146 -10.78 -17.67 15.03
N TYR A 147 -10.82 -18.57 14.03
CA TYR A 147 -11.08 -19.98 14.22
C TYR A 147 -10.02 -20.63 15.13
N HIS A 148 -8.75 -20.30 14.92
CA HIS A 148 -7.62 -20.77 15.74
C HIS A 148 -7.45 -19.98 17.04
N ARG A 149 -8.26 -18.96 17.30
CA ARG A 149 -8.21 -18.09 18.51
C ARG A 149 -6.85 -17.41 18.70
N GLU A 150 -6.22 -17.04 17.60
CA GLU A 150 -4.94 -16.31 17.60
C GLU A 150 -5.16 -14.83 17.94
N LYS A 151 -4.12 -14.18 18.49
CA LYS A 151 -4.12 -12.73 18.79
C LYS A 151 -3.38 -11.96 17.71
N ARG A 152 -3.83 -12.10 16.48
CA ARG A 152 -3.30 -11.44 15.29
C ARG A 152 -4.42 -10.67 14.60
N ALA A 153 -4.05 -9.76 13.70
CA ALA A 153 -4.99 -9.10 12.82
C ALA A 153 -4.53 -9.25 11.36
N VAL A 154 -5.45 -8.96 10.45
CA VAL A 154 -5.18 -8.87 9.01
C VAL A 154 -5.32 -7.42 8.59
N VAL A 155 -4.37 -6.92 7.80
CA VAL A 155 -4.50 -5.64 7.11
C VAL A 155 -4.66 -5.90 5.63
N SER A 156 -5.70 -5.33 5.02
CA SER A 156 -5.89 -5.32 3.57
C SER A 156 -5.84 -3.88 3.07
N LEU A 157 -4.85 -3.58 2.22
CA LEU A 157 -4.76 -2.30 1.51
C LEU A 157 -5.49 -2.38 0.18
N ILE A 158 -6.23 -1.32 -0.15
CA ILE A 158 -6.98 -1.18 -1.41
C ILE A 158 -6.96 0.27 -1.88
N GLY A 159 -7.16 0.50 -3.18
CA GLY A 159 -7.42 1.83 -3.72
C GLY A 159 -8.90 2.23 -3.59
N ASP A 160 -9.19 3.53 -3.75
CA ASP A 160 -10.55 4.08 -3.74
C ASP A 160 -11.44 3.44 -4.83
N GLY A 161 -10.92 3.21 -6.04
CA GLY A 161 -11.63 2.53 -7.12
C GLY A 161 -12.08 1.12 -6.76
N ALA A 162 -11.28 0.37 -6.00
CA ALA A 162 -11.59 -0.98 -5.55
C ALA A 162 -12.83 -1.04 -4.64
N THR A 163 -13.19 0.07 -3.99
CA THR A 163 -14.37 0.13 -3.12
C THR A 163 -15.70 0.13 -3.87
N SER A 164 -15.69 0.12 -5.20
CA SER A 164 -16.87 -0.05 -6.05
C SER A 164 -17.08 -1.48 -6.53
N GLU A 165 -16.10 -2.37 -6.30
CA GLU A 165 -16.22 -3.78 -6.65
C GLU A 165 -17.11 -4.54 -5.66
N GLY A 166 -17.77 -5.61 -6.16
CA GLY A 166 -18.63 -6.47 -5.35
C GLY A 166 -17.86 -7.17 -4.24
N ASP A 167 -16.66 -7.69 -4.56
CA ASP A 167 -15.77 -8.39 -3.63
C ASP A 167 -15.49 -7.59 -2.35
N PHE A 168 -15.30 -6.27 -2.50
CA PHE A 168 -15.09 -5.40 -1.33
C PHE A 168 -16.31 -5.35 -0.40
N TYR A 169 -17.52 -5.21 -0.95
CA TYR A 169 -18.75 -5.19 -0.14
C TYR A 169 -19.02 -6.54 0.52
N GLU A 170 -18.77 -7.63 -0.19
CA GLU A 170 -18.94 -8.99 0.34
C GLU A 170 -17.96 -9.27 1.46
N ALA A 171 -16.68 -8.90 1.28
CA ALA A 171 -15.66 -9.05 2.31
C ALA A 171 -16.00 -8.25 3.58
N MET A 172 -16.45 -7.00 3.43
CA MET A 172 -16.88 -6.19 4.57
C MET A 172 -18.10 -6.80 5.29
N ASN A 173 -19.12 -7.23 4.53
CA ASN A 173 -20.32 -7.83 5.10
C ASN A 173 -19.99 -9.09 5.90
N VAL A 174 -19.15 -9.98 5.37
CA VAL A 174 -18.68 -11.19 6.08
C VAL A 174 -17.87 -10.81 7.32
N ALA A 175 -16.98 -9.84 7.20
CA ALA A 175 -16.17 -9.37 8.32
C ALA A 175 -17.04 -8.82 9.47
N GLY A 176 -18.07 -8.04 9.16
CA GLY A 176 -19.00 -7.50 10.13
C GLY A 176 -19.82 -8.58 10.84
N ILE A 177 -20.47 -9.48 10.06
CA ILE A 177 -21.31 -10.56 10.60
C ILE A 177 -20.50 -11.48 11.52
N TRP A 178 -19.30 -11.86 11.09
CA TRP A 178 -18.47 -12.80 11.83
C TRP A 178 -17.50 -12.12 12.80
N LYS A 179 -17.50 -10.80 12.91
CA LYS A 179 -16.59 -10.02 13.78
C LYS A 179 -15.15 -10.50 13.61
N LEU A 180 -14.65 -10.32 12.39
CA LEU A 180 -13.32 -10.78 12.01
C LEU A 180 -12.25 -9.75 12.39
N PRO A 181 -11.05 -10.18 12.84
CA PRO A 181 -9.94 -9.28 13.17
C PRO A 181 -9.24 -8.75 11.90
N VAL A 182 -9.94 -7.91 11.13
CA VAL A 182 -9.44 -7.33 9.88
C VAL A 182 -9.58 -5.82 9.85
N VAL A 183 -8.56 -5.14 9.35
CA VAL A 183 -8.55 -3.71 9.08
C VAL A 183 -8.44 -3.51 7.57
N PHE A 184 -9.51 -2.98 6.97
CA PHE A 184 -9.50 -2.55 5.59
C PHE A 184 -8.98 -1.11 5.52
N VAL A 185 -7.90 -0.88 4.80
CA VAL A 185 -7.30 0.43 4.60
C VAL A 185 -7.52 0.85 3.16
N VAL A 186 -8.29 1.91 2.96
CA VAL A 186 -8.54 2.49 1.64
C VAL A 186 -7.58 3.65 1.41
N CYS A 187 -6.63 3.49 0.51
CA CYS A 187 -5.81 4.58 0.00
C CYS A 187 -6.65 5.40 -1.00
N ASN A 188 -7.38 6.40 -0.48
CA ASN A 188 -8.21 7.28 -1.29
C ASN A 188 -7.34 8.37 -1.92
N ASN A 189 -6.72 8.04 -3.03
CA ASN A 189 -5.83 8.94 -3.78
C ASN A 189 -6.55 9.78 -4.83
N GLN A 190 -7.88 9.84 -4.77
CA GLN A 190 -8.83 10.63 -5.58
C GLN A 190 -9.00 10.15 -7.04
N TRP A 191 -8.31 9.09 -7.46
CA TRP A 191 -8.33 8.67 -8.86
C TRP A 191 -8.34 7.15 -9.03
N ALA A 192 -9.43 6.61 -9.57
CA ALA A 192 -9.51 5.24 -10.08
C ALA A 192 -9.07 5.22 -11.55
N ILE A 193 -7.77 5.05 -11.82
CA ILE A 193 -7.12 5.28 -13.12
C ILE A 193 -7.40 6.72 -13.58
N SER A 194 -8.33 6.91 -14.51
CA SER A 194 -8.76 8.18 -15.08
C SER A 194 -10.11 8.69 -14.57
N VAL A 195 -10.76 7.93 -13.67
CA VAL A 195 -12.06 8.28 -13.10
C VAL A 195 -11.85 8.97 -11.75
N SER A 196 -12.33 10.21 -11.62
CA SER A 196 -12.22 10.95 -10.35
C SER A 196 -13.10 10.31 -9.28
N ARG A 197 -12.69 10.48 -8.01
CA ARG A 197 -13.41 10.02 -6.82
C ARG A 197 -14.90 10.43 -6.83
N GLU A 198 -15.21 11.64 -7.27
CA GLU A 198 -16.56 12.21 -7.29
C GLU A 198 -17.46 11.51 -8.31
N VAL A 199 -16.90 11.04 -9.42
CA VAL A 199 -17.63 10.31 -10.47
C VAL A 199 -17.76 8.83 -10.12
N GLN A 200 -16.78 8.28 -9.40
CA GLN A 200 -16.69 6.87 -9.07
C GLN A 200 -17.74 6.44 -8.03
N THR A 201 -18.07 7.26 -7.04
CA THR A 201 -19.04 6.91 -5.99
C THR A 201 -19.76 8.15 -5.46
N ALA A 202 -21.08 8.01 -5.23
CA ALA A 202 -21.91 9.05 -4.62
C ALA A 202 -21.76 9.15 -3.09
N CYS A 203 -20.99 8.26 -2.45
CA CYS A 203 -20.74 8.34 -1.04
C CYS A 203 -20.02 9.65 -0.68
N HIS A 204 -20.45 10.35 0.36
CA HIS A 204 -19.75 11.54 0.84
C HIS A 204 -18.34 11.21 1.34
N THR A 205 -18.21 10.12 2.11
CA THR A 205 -16.94 9.51 2.49
C THR A 205 -16.96 8.03 2.12
N ILE A 206 -15.82 7.44 1.80
CA ILE A 206 -15.72 5.99 1.59
C ILE A 206 -15.89 5.25 2.93
N ALA A 207 -15.42 5.84 4.02
CA ALA A 207 -15.53 5.30 5.38
C ALA A 207 -17.00 4.98 5.77
N GLN A 208 -17.99 5.72 5.24
CA GLN A 208 -19.41 5.44 5.52
C GLN A 208 -19.90 4.08 4.99
N LYS A 209 -19.18 3.44 4.07
CA LYS A 209 -19.52 2.09 3.57
C LYS A 209 -19.45 1.04 4.69
N ALA A 210 -18.62 1.25 5.71
CA ALA A 210 -18.53 0.38 6.89
C ALA A 210 -19.83 0.33 7.70
N ILE A 211 -20.63 1.40 7.68
CA ILE A 211 -21.91 1.48 8.40
C ILE A 211 -22.86 0.39 7.90
N ALA A 212 -22.92 0.19 6.58
CA ALA A 212 -23.77 -0.85 5.97
C ALA A 212 -23.31 -2.28 6.34
N ALA A 213 -22.03 -2.45 6.62
CA ALA A 213 -21.45 -3.73 7.07
C ALA A 213 -21.49 -3.91 8.59
N GLY A 214 -21.98 -2.93 9.36
CA GLY A 214 -22.21 -3.01 10.80
C GLY A 214 -20.98 -2.78 11.68
N PHE A 215 -19.96 -2.09 11.19
CA PHE A 215 -18.77 -1.71 11.97
C PHE A 215 -18.31 -0.27 11.70
N GLN A 216 -17.28 0.19 12.40
CA GLN A 216 -16.83 1.57 12.34
C GLN A 216 -15.94 1.84 11.13
N GLY A 217 -16.19 2.99 10.47
CA GLY A 217 -15.32 3.61 9.49
C GLY A 217 -14.79 4.95 10.00
N GLU A 218 -13.56 5.30 9.64
CA GLU A 218 -12.89 6.54 9.99
C GLU A 218 -12.27 7.15 8.73
N GLN A 219 -12.29 8.49 8.63
CA GLN A 219 -11.59 9.22 7.59
C GLN A 219 -10.35 9.89 8.19
N ILE A 220 -9.21 9.79 7.53
CA ILE A 220 -7.91 10.19 8.04
C ILE A 220 -7.18 10.97 6.95
N ASP A 221 -6.48 12.05 7.31
CA ASP A 221 -5.54 12.72 6.40
C ASP A 221 -4.39 11.76 6.07
N GLY A 222 -4.43 11.17 4.87
CA GLY A 222 -3.44 10.22 4.37
C GLY A 222 -2.08 10.85 4.05
N ASN A 223 -1.94 12.18 4.12
CA ASN A 223 -0.68 12.88 4.03
C ASN A 223 -0.05 13.18 5.40
N ASP A 224 -0.77 12.90 6.49
CA ASP A 224 -0.30 13.02 7.86
C ASP A 224 0.15 11.65 8.39
N ILE A 225 1.45 11.41 8.36
CA ILE A 225 2.04 10.12 8.80
C ILE A 225 1.72 9.80 10.27
N ILE A 226 1.55 10.83 11.13
CA ILE A 226 1.23 10.67 12.55
C ILE A 226 -0.20 10.15 12.68
N ALA A 227 -1.14 10.74 11.93
CA ALA A 227 -2.53 10.30 11.93
C ALA A 227 -2.67 8.89 11.33
N VAL A 228 -2.03 8.63 10.21
CA VAL A 228 -2.06 7.31 9.55
C VAL A 228 -1.57 6.23 10.50
N GLN A 229 -0.37 6.39 11.07
CA GLN A 229 0.23 5.39 11.95
C GLN A 229 -0.62 5.19 13.22
N HIS A 230 -0.95 6.27 13.92
CA HIS A 230 -1.69 6.18 15.18
C HIS A 230 -3.08 5.54 15.01
N ARG A 231 -3.85 5.97 14.00
CA ARG A 231 -5.19 5.40 13.78
C ARG A 231 -5.12 3.94 13.33
N THR A 232 -4.08 3.56 12.60
CA THR A 232 -3.86 2.16 12.23
C THR A 232 -3.52 1.31 13.45
N VAL A 233 -2.67 1.80 14.37
CA VAL A 233 -2.37 1.11 15.65
C VAL A 233 -3.64 0.89 16.45
N GLU A 234 -4.49 1.90 16.61
CA GLU A 234 -5.74 1.78 17.37
C GLU A 234 -6.72 0.79 16.71
N ALA A 235 -6.83 0.82 15.38
CA ALA A 235 -7.67 -0.11 14.64
C ALA A 235 -7.18 -1.57 14.78
N LEU A 236 -5.88 -1.79 14.66
CA LEU A 236 -5.26 -3.12 14.83
C LEU A 236 -5.40 -3.64 16.24
N LYS A 237 -5.21 -2.79 17.25
CA LYS A 237 -5.45 -3.14 18.65
C LYS A 237 -6.90 -3.59 18.87
N SER A 238 -7.87 -2.83 18.36
CA SER A 238 -9.29 -3.21 18.46
C SER A 238 -9.58 -4.54 17.75
N ALA A 239 -9.01 -4.74 16.56
CA ALA A 239 -9.16 -5.99 15.81
C ALA A 239 -8.59 -7.19 16.56
N ARG A 240 -7.37 -7.10 17.11
CA ARG A 240 -6.72 -8.20 17.86
C ARG A 240 -7.41 -8.51 19.19
N GLU A 241 -7.81 -7.48 19.94
CA GLU A 241 -8.35 -7.66 21.30
C GLU A 241 -9.84 -7.99 21.31
N LYS A 242 -10.61 -7.41 20.39
CA LYS A 242 -12.07 -7.49 20.40
C LYS A 242 -12.66 -8.23 19.20
N GLY A 243 -11.86 -8.52 18.17
CA GLY A 243 -12.34 -9.04 16.89
C GLY A 243 -13.24 -8.06 16.14
N GLU A 244 -13.03 -6.74 16.31
CA GLU A 244 -13.82 -5.71 15.64
C GLU A 244 -13.17 -5.32 14.33
N PRO A 245 -13.81 -5.56 13.18
CA PRO A 245 -13.29 -5.06 11.91
C PRO A 245 -13.33 -3.52 11.86
N ARG A 246 -12.44 -2.91 11.08
CA ARG A 246 -12.37 -1.46 10.88
C ARG A 246 -12.19 -1.13 9.40
N LEU A 247 -12.72 0.02 9.01
CA LEU A 247 -12.45 0.64 7.72
C LEU A 247 -11.77 1.99 7.94
N LEU A 248 -10.53 2.13 7.46
CA LEU A 248 -9.76 3.36 7.52
C LEU A 248 -9.66 3.95 6.10
N GLU A 249 -10.28 5.09 5.86
CA GLU A 249 -10.16 5.85 4.62
C GLU A 249 -9.04 6.88 4.76
N MET A 250 -7.90 6.63 4.10
CA MET A 250 -6.74 7.52 4.08
C MET A 250 -6.84 8.45 2.86
N VAL A 251 -7.26 9.70 3.11
CA VAL A 251 -7.43 10.70 2.04
C VAL A 251 -6.07 11.29 1.70
N CYS A 252 -5.60 11.02 0.50
CA CYS A 252 -4.33 11.52 -0.04
C CYS A 252 -4.51 11.92 -1.51
N TYR A 253 -3.42 12.07 -2.24
CA TYR A 253 -3.49 12.41 -3.66
C TYR A 253 -2.40 11.68 -4.46
N ARG A 254 -2.78 11.07 -5.58
CA ARG A 254 -1.84 10.47 -6.53
C ARG A 254 -1.12 11.55 -7.32
N GLN A 255 0.14 11.82 -6.99
CA GLN A 255 0.92 12.92 -7.59
C GLN A 255 1.67 12.51 -8.87
N HIS A 256 1.43 11.32 -9.38
CA HIS A 256 2.03 10.80 -10.62
C HIS A 256 0.95 10.11 -11.48
N ASP A 257 1.31 9.73 -12.69
CA ASP A 257 0.47 8.91 -13.57
C ASP A 257 0.04 7.62 -12.84
N HIS A 258 -1.07 7.03 -13.27
CA HIS A 258 -1.57 5.80 -12.63
C HIS A 258 -0.52 4.69 -12.66
N THR A 259 0.09 4.49 -13.82
CA THR A 259 1.28 3.65 -14.04
C THR A 259 2.19 4.34 -15.05
N THR A 260 3.37 3.79 -15.28
CA THR A 260 4.29 4.29 -16.31
C THR A 260 3.76 4.16 -17.75
N ALA A 261 2.64 3.45 -17.95
CA ALA A 261 1.94 3.34 -19.23
C ALA A 261 0.77 4.35 -19.36
N ASP A 262 0.54 5.19 -18.36
CA ASP A 262 -0.53 6.19 -18.32
C ASP A 262 0.01 7.61 -18.59
N ASP A 263 -0.90 8.53 -18.94
CA ASP A 263 -0.66 9.96 -19.08
C ASP A 263 -1.80 10.73 -18.41
N ALA A 264 -1.61 11.05 -17.14
CA ALA A 264 -2.61 11.71 -16.32
C ALA A 264 -2.93 13.13 -16.81
N SER A 265 -2.10 13.76 -17.61
CA SER A 265 -2.36 15.10 -18.17
C SER A 265 -3.61 15.14 -19.09
N ARG A 266 -4.07 13.96 -19.54
CA ARG A 266 -5.25 13.80 -20.40
C ARG A 266 -6.58 13.92 -19.66
N TYR A 267 -6.59 13.72 -18.34
CA TYR A 267 -7.83 13.69 -17.55
C TYR A 267 -7.75 14.47 -16.23
N GLU A 268 -6.56 14.73 -15.71
CA GLU A 268 -6.36 15.42 -14.44
C GLU A 268 -6.14 16.92 -14.67
N PRO A 269 -6.95 17.81 -14.03
CA PRO A 269 -6.74 19.25 -14.11
C PRO A 269 -5.39 19.65 -13.46
N LYS A 270 -4.55 20.39 -14.20
CA LYS A 270 -3.25 20.84 -13.72
C LYS A 270 -3.32 21.61 -12.40
N SER A 271 -4.33 22.46 -12.23
CA SER A 271 -4.56 23.24 -11.01
C SER A 271 -4.84 22.37 -9.77
N MET A 272 -5.50 21.22 -9.95
CA MET A 272 -5.76 20.28 -8.87
C MET A 272 -4.44 19.66 -8.40
N ARG A 273 -3.62 19.16 -9.31
CA ARG A 273 -2.29 18.60 -8.99
C ARG A 273 -1.41 19.62 -8.29
N GLU A 274 -1.35 20.87 -8.75
CA GLU A 274 -0.56 21.95 -8.13
C GLU A 274 -1.03 22.28 -6.70
N THR A 275 -2.33 22.18 -6.44
CA THR A 275 -2.90 22.41 -5.10
C THR A 275 -2.54 21.27 -4.17
N GLU A 276 -2.74 20.04 -4.61
CA GLU A 276 -2.48 18.85 -3.80
C GLU A 276 -0.98 18.61 -3.57
N TRP A 277 -0.11 19.10 -4.48
CA TRP A 277 1.33 19.04 -4.29
C TRP A 277 1.83 19.78 -3.04
N LYS A 278 1.12 20.80 -2.58
CA LYS A 278 1.47 21.55 -1.37
C LYS A 278 1.27 20.75 -0.09
N LYS A 279 0.45 19.70 -0.16
CA LYS A 279 0.07 18.84 0.98
C LYS A 279 0.92 17.57 1.09
N GLU A 280 1.90 17.40 0.21
CA GLU A 280 2.63 16.15 0.04
C GLU A 280 3.31 15.69 1.35
N PRO A 281 3.30 14.37 1.64
CA PRO A 281 3.59 13.86 2.99
C PRO A 281 5.04 14.01 3.43
N VAL A 282 6.01 13.85 2.52
CA VAL A 282 7.45 13.88 2.88
C VAL A 282 7.86 15.29 3.29
N ALA A 283 7.53 16.32 2.48
CA ALA A 283 7.84 17.71 2.84
C ALA A 283 7.07 18.18 4.08
N ARG A 284 5.86 17.63 4.34
CA ARG A 284 5.09 17.94 5.54
C ARG A 284 5.83 17.50 6.79
N LEU A 285 6.26 16.25 6.87
CA LEU A 285 7.01 15.74 8.02
C LEU A 285 8.38 16.42 8.12
N ARG A 286 9.07 16.66 7.01
CA ARG A 286 10.33 17.40 6.98
C ARG A 286 10.19 18.78 7.65
N ARG A 287 9.20 19.58 7.25
CA ARG A 287 8.93 20.89 7.85
C ARG A 287 8.75 20.81 9.36
N TYR A 288 8.01 19.81 9.83
CA TYR A 288 7.81 19.61 11.27
C TYR A 288 9.12 19.33 11.98
N LEU A 289 9.95 18.42 11.47
CA LEU A 289 11.25 18.06 12.05
C LEU A 289 12.22 19.26 12.05
N GLU A 290 12.25 20.06 10.98
CA GLU A 290 13.03 21.29 10.89
C GLU A 290 12.58 22.33 11.92
N GLN A 291 11.26 22.55 12.06
CA GLN A 291 10.70 23.48 13.06
C GLN A 291 11.02 23.05 14.50
N LYS A 292 11.14 21.75 14.74
CA LYS A 292 11.60 21.21 16.04
C LYS A 292 13.12 21.26 16.21
N GLY A 293 13.88 21.73 15.24
CA GLY A 293 15.34 21.73 15.26
C GLY A 293 15.96 20.33 15.28
N LYS A 294 15.25 19.34 14.75
CA LYS A 294 15.66 17.93 14.70
C LYS A 294 16.11 17.48 13.32
N TRP A 295 16.02 18.36 12.32
CA TRP A 295 16.43 18.09 10.95
C TRP A 295 17.11 19.31 10.34
N SER A 296 18.12 19.05 9.49
CA SER A 296 18.94 20.07 8.82
C SER A 296 19.20 19.66 7.36
N ASP A 297 19.59 20.63 6.52
CA ASP A 297 19.96 20.37 5.12
C ASP A 297 21.11 19.36 4.99
N THR A 298 22.10 19.38 5.89
CA THR A 298 23.21 18.39 5.88
C THR A 298 22.70 16.97 6.15
N GLN A 299 21.76 16.80 7.08
CA GLN A 299 21.14 15.49 7.35
C GLN A 299 20.29 15.05 6.17
N GLU A 300 19.59 15.98 5.51
CA GLU A 300 18.82 15.68 4.29
C GLU A 300 19.73 15.17 3.17
N GLU A 301 20.84 15.87 2.88
CA GLU A 301 21.80 15.45 1.86
C GLU A 301 22.37 14.06 2.17
N THR A 302 22.71 13.79 3.43
CA THR A 302 23.20 12.48 3.88
C THR A 302 22.15 11.39 3.65
N LEU A 303 20.90 11.61 4.08
CA LEU A 303 19.80 10.65 3.91
C LEU A 303 19.53 10.36 2.43
N GLN A 304 19.51 11.39 1.59
CA GLN A 304 19.31 11.23 0.14
C GLN A 304 20.39 10.35 -0.49
N GLN A 305 21.67 10.55 -0.08
CA GLN A 305 22.79 9.74 -0.57
C GLN A 305 22.70 8.28 -0.07
N GLU A 306 22.31 8.06 1.18
CA GLU A 306 22.11 6.72 1.75
C GLU A 306 20.98 5.97 1.03
N CYS A 307 19.83 6.60 0.86
CA CYS A 307 18.70 6.01 0.13
C CYS A 307 19.06 5.72 -1.33
N ALA A 308 19.78 6.63 -2.01
CA ALA A 308 20.21 6.42 -3.38
C ALA A 308 21.15 5.21 -3.50
N ARG A 309 22.10 5.05 -2.57
CA ARG A 309 23.01 3.91 -2.53
C ARG A 309 22.25 2.60 -2.29
N GLU A 310 21.36 2.55 -1.30
CA GLU A 310 20.55 1.37 -0.97
C GLU A 310 19.71 0.92 -2.18
N VAL A 311 19.09 1.87 -2.89
CA VAL A 311 18.32 1.60 -4.10
C VAL A 311 19.21 1.15 -5.25
N ASP A 312 20.40 1.77 -5.44
CA ASP A 312 21.32 1.37 -6.51
C ASP A 312 21.86 -0.06 -6.28
N GLU A 313 22.16 -0.43 -5.04
CA GLU A 313 22.55 -1.81 -4.68
C GLU A 313 21.44 -2.81 -5.04
N ALA A 314 20.19 -2.49 -4.66
CA ALA A 314 19.04 -3.33 -5.00
C ALA A 314 18.80 -3.45 -6.51
N VAL A 315 19.06 -2.38 -7.28
CA VAL A 315 18.99 -2.42 -8.76
C VAL A 315 20.06 -3.35 -9.33
N GLN A 316 21.28 -3.32 -8.80
CA GLN A 316 22.34 -4.26 -9.26
C GLN A 316 21.96 -5.71 -8.96
N GLU A 317 21.39 -5.99 -7.78
CA GLU A 317 20.88 -7.32 -7.44
C GLU A 317 19.78 -7.74 -8.44
N TYR A 318 18.81 -6.87 -8.69
CA TYR A 318 17.73 -7.15 -9.65
C TYR A 318 18.24 -7.44 -11.06
N LEU A 319 19.13 -6.59 -11.57
CA LEU A 319 19.66 -6.74 -12.94
C LEU A 319 20.58 -7.97 -13.10
N ALA A 320 21.07 -8.55 -12.01
CA ALA A 320 21.85 -9.79 -12.02
C ALA A 320 20.99 -11.06 -11.99
N ILE A 321 19.66 -10.95 -11.78
CA ILE A 321 18.75 -12.09 -11.75
C ILE A 321 18.62 -12.68 -13.14
N THR A 322 18.89 -13.97 -13.26
CA THR A 322 18.73 -14.69 -14.53
C THR A 322 17.26 -15.04 -14.77
N PRO A 323 16.77 -14.90 -16.02
CA PRO A 323 15.43 -15.36 -16.38
C PRO A 323 15.21 -16.84 -16.04
N GLN A 324 13.99 -17.21 -15.74
CA GLN A 324 13.61 -18.60 -15.57
C GLN A 324 13.61 -19.33 -16.92
N ALA A 325 13.80 -20.65 -16.87
CA ALA A 325 13.62 -21.48 -18.06
C ALA A 325 12.15 -21.39 -18.53
N PRO A 326 11.88 -21.34 -19.85
CA PRO A 326 10.51 -21.19 -20.38
C PRO A 326 9.53 -22.24 -19.86
N GLU A 327 9.98 -23.47 -19.69
CA GLU A 327 9.19 -24.58 -19.18
C GLU A 327 8.76 -24.41 -17.71
N SER A 328 9.40 -23.54 -16.94
CA SER A 328 9.05 -23.27 -15.54
C SER A 328 7.61 -22.77 -15.37
N MET A 329 6.99 -22.22 -16.41
CA MET A 329 5.58 -21.83 -16.40
C MET A 329 4.62 -22.99 -16.10
N PHE A 330 5.07 -24.26 -16.25
CA PHE A 330 4.28 -25.45 -15.94
C PHE A 330 4.53 -26.03 -14.55
N ASP A 331 5.59 -25.59 -13.84
CA ASP A 331 6.07 -26.27 -12.62
C ASP A 331 5.09 -26.22 -11.45
N TYR A 332 4.27 -25.16 -11.37
CA TYR A 332 3.38 -24.91 -10.22
C TYR A 332 1.88 -24.93 -10.57
N LEU A 333 1.52 -25.31 -11.82
CA LEU A 333 0.11 -25.35 -12.24
C LEU A 333 -0.66 -26.49 -11.61
N TYR A 334 0.01 -27.63 -11.41
CA TYR A 334 -0.57 -28.87 -10.90
C TYR A 334 0.41 -29.59 -9.98
N ALA A 335 -0.08 -30.37 -9.03
CA ALA A 335 0.77 -31.28 -8.24
C ALA A 335 1.49 -32.32 -9.13
N GLN A 336 0.84 -32.73 -10.22
CA GLN A 336 1.41 -33.52 -11.30
C GLN A 336 0.87 -32.95 -12.62
N LEU A 337 1.78 -32.57 -13.51
CA LEU A 337 1.39 -31.99 -14.81
C LEU A 337 0.61 -33.04 -15.64
N PRO A 338 -0.64 -32.73 -16.05
CA PRO A 338 -1.42 -33.62 -16.92
C PRO A 338 -0.74 -33.87 -18.26
N ASP A 339 -0.90 -35.08 -18.80
CA ASP A 339 -0.27 -35.53 -20.06
C ASP A 339 -0.59 -34.60 -21.24
N ILE A 340 -1.75 -33.97 -21.26
CA ILE A 340 -2.16 -33.05 -22.33
C ILE A 340 -1.24 -31.83 -22.46
N TYR A 341 -0.52 -31.44 -21.38
CA TYR A 341 0.42 -30.31 -21.38
C TYR A 341 1.87 -30.72 -21.69
N LEU A 342 2.20 -32.02 -21.64
CA LEU A 342 3.57 -32.49 -21.90
C LEU A 342 4.10 -32.07 -23.30
N PRO A 343 3.32 -32.16 -24.40
CA PRO A 343 3.79 -31.69 -25.69
C PRO A 343 4.05 -30.18 -25.75
N GLN A 344 3.23 -29.38 -25.03
CA GLN A 344 3.41 -27.92 -24.97
C GLN A 344 4.67 -27.55 -24.18
N ARG A 345 4.93 -28.22 -23.05
CA ARG A 345 6.14 -28.04 -22.27
C ARG A 345 7.39 -28.43 -23.05
N ASP A 346 7.35 -29.56 -23.75
CA ASP A 346 8.50 -30.07 -24.49
C ASP A 346 8.82 -29.17 -25.68
N LEU A 347 7.83 -28.57 -26.33
CA LEU A 347 8.04 -27.56 -27.38
C LEU A 347 8.82 -26.35 -26.88
N LEU A 348 8.57 -25.89 -25.64
CA LEU A 348 9.27 -24.74 -25.07
C LEU A 348 10.74 -24.99 -24.76
N LYS A 349 11.16 -26.23 -24.56
CA LYS A 349 12.58 -26.60 -24.39
C LYS A 349 13.41 -26.34 -25.64
N GLU A 350 12.76 -26.32 -26.82
CA GLU A 350 13.39 -26.07 -28.11
C GLU A 350 13.46 -24.58 -28.45
N VAL A 351 12.77 -23.71 -27.68
CA VAL A 351 12.79 -22.27 -27.90
C VAL A 351 14.08 -21.68 -27.34
N GLU A 352 14.99 -21.26 -28.20
CA GLU A 352 16.11 -20.41 -27.80
C GLU A 352 15.56 -19.08 -27.24
N ILE A 353 15.85 -18.82 -25.98
CA ILE A 353 15.58 -17.49 -25.40
C ILE A 353 16.51 -16.53 -26.15
N ALA A 354 15.96 -15.76 -27.07
CA ALA A 354 16.69 -14.64 -27.63
C ALA A 354 17.05 -13.72 -26.45
N ALA A 355 18.34 -13.58 -26.18
CA ALA A 355 18.84 -12.66 -25.20
C ALA A 355 18.36 -11.26 -25.60
N HIS A 356 17.32 -10.76 -24.92
CA HIS A 356 16.94 -9.37 -25.00
C HIS A 356 18.02 -8.57 -24.28
N GLY A 357 18.90 -8.01 -25.10
CA GLY A 357 19.97 -7.13 -24.68
C GLY A 357 19.46 -5.78 -24.14
#